data_c4eeb3663725004e618163247991e074
#
_entry.id   c4eeb3663725004e618163247991e074
#
_cell.length_a   1.000
_cell.length_b   1.000
_cell.length_c   1.000
_cell.angle_alpha   90.00
_cell.angle_beta   90.00
_cell.angle_gamma   90.00
#
_symmetry.space_group_name_H-M   'P 1'
#
loop_
_entity.id
_entity.type
_entity.pdbx_description
1 polymer ?
#
loop_
_entity_poly.entity_id
_entity_poly.type
_entity_poly.pdbx_seq_one_letter_code
_entity_poly.pdbx_strand_id
1 'polypeptide(L)'
;MENKTMNKRVYGILGISSIMGNWNADFSGYPKSTSDGNVFGSDKALKYPMKKMWDNEEQNVLYIKSLAFGEKGKDGSISLTPRTLKERYELLFGEDDLKDVKKVLTNLMTAVDVKNFGATFAEAGCNIAITGAVQIGQGFNKYIDTNAEEQDILSPFKDAKAKEKNEVKAKAKAKANNLSEDDIEVKDAQNSTLGTKITSNEAHYFYPFVINPLAYKELVDLGVTEGYTEEDYQNFKRTALVSATAFATNSKVGCENEFAVFVETQSDTYLPNLSEYVTFSKDEDEENKNIEDKDLKDIKDKNINVIDLKNLADILNDMSQQIKSVEIYYNPYT
;
A
#
# COMPACT_ATOMS: atom_id res chain seq x y z
N MET A 1 -22.32 15.57 -17.86
CA MET A 1 -21.12 16.33 -18.27
C MET A 1 -20.44 15.52 -19.33
N GLU A 2 -20.05 16.10 -20.47
CA GLU A 2 -19.23 15.36 -21.43
C GLU A 2 -17.92 14.98 -20.76
N ASN A 3 -17.58 13.68 -20.78
CA ASN A 3 -16.37 13.13 -20.18
C ASN A 3 -15.17 13.60 -21.02
N LYS A 4 -14.56 14.73 -20.65
CA LYS A 4 -13.53 15.37 -21.46
C LYS A 4 -12.19 14.71 -21.22
N THR A 5 -11.56 14.25 -22.30
CA THR A 5 -10.17 13.75 -22.27
C THR A 5 -9.23 14.79 -21.64
N MET A 6 -8.43 14.37 -20.68
CA MET A 6 -7.48 15.23 -19.97
C MET A 6 -6.36 15.68 -20.91
N ASN A 7 -6.03 16.96 -20.87
CA ASN A 7 -4.99 17.59 -21.72
C ASN A 7 -3.86 18.23 -20.92
N LYS A 8 -3.74 17.89 -19.63
CA LYS A 8 -2.72 18.41 -18.73
C LYS A 8 -1.90 17.25 -18.19
N ARG A 9 -0.63 17.49 -17.92
CA ARG A 9 0.22 16.56 -17.17
C ARG A 9 0.15 16.92 -15.70
N VAL A 10 0.24 15.93 -14.82
CA VAL A 10 0.28 16.16 -13.37
C VAL A 10 1.51 15.50 -12.80
N TYR A 11 2.22 16.22 -11.98
CA TYR A 11 3.31 15.72 -11.14
C TYR A 11 2.94 15.87 -9.68
N GLY A 12 3.45 15.02 -8.83
CA GLY A 12 3.16 15.20 -7.42
C GLY A 12 3.91 14.27 -6.50
N ILE A 13 3.53 14.40 -5.24
CA ILE A 13 4.06 13.61 -4.12
C ILE A 13 2.87 13.10 -3.32
N LEU A 14 2.93 11.86 -2.86
CA LEU A 14 2.00 11.30 -1.88
C LEU A 14 2.81 10.88 -0.65
N GLY A 15 2.55 11.49 0.49
CA GLY A 15 3.18 11.22 1.77
C GLY A 15 2.34 10.27 2.61
N ILE A 16 2.97 9.22 3.13
CA ILE A 16 2.37 8.25 4.02
C ILE A 16 3.19 8.18 5.30
N SER A 17 2.59 8.49 6.43
CA SER A 17 3.16 8.23 7.75
C SER A 17 2.87 6.79 8.18
N SER A 18 3.75 6.22 8.98
CA SER A 18 3.57 4.91 9.62
C SER A 18 4.13 4.96 11.03
N ILE A 19 3.25 5.01 12.02
CA ILE A 19 3.62 5.04 13.45
C ILE A 19 3.14 3.72 14.07
N MET A 20 4.10 2.94 14.59
CA MET A 20 3.84 1.59 15.13
C MET A 20 3.06 0.69 14.15
N GLY A 21 3.21 0.96 12.86
CA GLY A 21 2.65 0.20 11.73
C GLY A 21 3.75 -0.43 10.88
N ASN A 22 3.36 -1.26 9.93
CA ASN A 22 4.27 -1.78 8.90
C ASN A 22 3.69 -1.51 7.53
N TRP A 23 4.14 -0.42 6.92
CA TRP A 23 3.61 0.03 5.63
C TRP A 23 3.96 -0.93 4.49
N ASN A 24 5.19 -1.42 4.43
CA ASN A 24 5.63 -2.36 3.41
C ASN A 24 6.69 -3.32 3.94
N ALA A 25 6.26 -4.52 4.30
CA ALA A 25 7.14 -5.57 4.76
C ALA A 25 7.89 -6.27 3.61
N ASP A 26 9.09 -6.75 3.91
CA ASP A 26 9.80 -7.76 3.13
C ASP A 26 9.30 -9.18 3.44
N PHE A 27 9.99 -10.22 2.91
CA PHE A 27 9.63 -11.61 3.16
C PHE A 27 9.85 -12.07 4.61
N SER A 28 10.72 -11.38 5.35
CA SER A 28 11.00 -11.65 6.76
C SER A 28 10.09 -10.88 7.71
N GLY A 29 9.23 -10.02 7.17
CA GLY A 29 8.30 -9.19 7.93
C GLY A 29 8.86 -7.82 8.33
N TYR A 30 10.14 -7.52 8.06
CA TYR A 30 10.74 -6.23 8.36
C TYR A 30 10.32 -5.16 7.37
N PRO A 31 10.35 -3.87 7.76
CA PRO A 31 10.21 -2.76 6.82
C PRO A 31 11.18 -2.91 5.66
N LYS A 32 10.65 -2.83 4.44
CA LYS A 32 11.43 -3.08 3.23
C LYS A 32 12.50 -2.04 3.04
N SER A 33 13.74 -2.48 2.77
CA SER A 33 14.89 -1.60 2.56
C SER A 33 15.69 -1.97 1.31
N THR A 34 16.46 -1.00 0.81
CA THR A 34 17.48 -1.21 -0.22
C THR A 34 18.69 -1.93 0.37
N SER A 35 19.66 -2.31 -0.46
CA SER A 35 20.92 -2.95 -0.02
C SER A 35 21.76 -2.07 0.90
N ASP A 36 21.62 -0.77 0.79
CA ASP A 36 22.32 0.27 1.60
C ASP A 36 21.49 0.68 2.84
N GLY A 37 20.40 -0.04 3.13
CA GLY A 37 19.61 0.16 4.34
C GLY A 37 18.54 1.25 4.26
N ASN A 38 18.36 1.93 3.13
CA ASN A 38 17.32 2.94 2.99
C ASN A 38 15.93 2.29 2.98
N VAL A 39 15.12 2.59 3.98
CA VAL A 39 13.74 2.08 4.10
C VAL A 39 12.85 2.73 3.04
N PHE A 40 12.02 1.94 2.39
CA PHE A 40 11.11 2.44 1.38
C PHE A 40 9.79 1.65 1.32
N GLY A 41 8.74 2.31 0.85
CA GLY A 41 7.50 1.67 0.44
C GLY A 41 7.48 1.48 -1.08
N SER A 42 7.15 0.28 -1.56
CA SER A 42 6.99 0.05 -2.99
C SER A 42 5.72 0.73 -3.52
N ASP A 43 5.71 1.03 -4.82
CA ASP A 43 4.52 1.50 -5.52
C ASP A 43 3.32 0.56 -5.32
N LYS A 44 3.57 -0.74 -5.24
CA LYS A 44 2.53 -1.76 -4.98
C LYS A 44 1.89 -1.61 -3.59
N ALA A 45 2.68 -1.21 -2.58
CA ALA A 45 2.16 -0.98 -1.24
C ALA A 45 1.16 0.18 -1.22
N LEU A 46 1.40 1.26 -2.00
CA LEU A 46 0.50 2.39 -2.13
C LEU A 46 -0.70 2.10 -3.05
N LYS A 47 -0.47 1.40 -4.18
CA LYS A 47 -1.53 1.06 -5.14
C LYS A 47 -2.57 0.09 -4.56
N TYR A 48 -2.19 -0.78 -3.63
CA TYR A 48 -3.10 -1.80 -3.09
C TYR A 48 -4.27 -1.21 -2.29
N PRO A 49 -4.08 -0.31 -1.29
CA PRO A 49 -5.20 0.36 -0.62
C PRO A 49 -6.09 1.17 -1.56
N MET A 50 -5.52 1.81 -2.59
CA MET A 50 -6.30 2.51 -3.62
C MET A 50 -7.22 1.54 -4.37
N LYS A 51 -6.67 0.42 -4.84
CA LYS A 51 -7.44 -0.65 -5.50
C LYS A 51 -8.51 -1.23 -4.58
N LYS A 52 -8.19 -1.42 -3.29
CA LYS A 52 -9.14 -1.95 -2.33
C LYS A 52 -10.29 -0.98 -2.04
N MET A 53 -10.01 0.32 -2.03
CA MET A 53 -11.04 1.34 -1.90
C MET A 53 -11.98 1.33 -3.10
N TRP A 54 -11.46 1.33 -4.34
CA TRP A 54 -12.28 1.21 -5.55
C TRP A 54 -13.09 -0.09 -5.61
N ASP A 55 -12.51 -1.23 -5.21
CA ASP A 55 -13.21 -2.53 -5.13
C ASP A 55 -14.36 -2.48 -4.10
N ASN A 56 -14.15 -1.82 -2.95
CA ASN A 56 -15.21 -1.63 -1.95
C ASN A 56 -16.32 -0.65 -2.41
N GLU A 57 -16.00 0.24 -3.33
CA GLU A 57 -16.95 1.16 -3.98
C GLU A 57 -17.60 0.53 -5.23
N GLU A 58 -17.46 -0.78 -5.42
CA GLU A 58 -18.02 -1.55 -6.53
C GLU A 58 -17.54 -1.11 -7.92
N GLN A 59 -16.40 -0.41 -8.00
CA GLN A 59 -15.76 -0.11 -9.27
C GLN A 59 -15.04 -1.36 -9.83
N ASN A 60 -14.90 -1.44 -11.14
CA ASN A 60 -14.19 -2.55 -11.78
C ASN A 60 -12.69 -2.48 -11.47
N VAL A 61 -12.21 -3.37 -10.61
CA VAL A 61 -10.78 -3.54 -10.27
C VAL A 61 -10.33 -4.93 -10.68
N LEU A 62 -9.42 -5.03 -11.63
CA LEU A 62 -8.97 -6.33 -12.14
C LEU A 62 -7.87 -6.96 -11.25
N TYR A 63 -6.80 -6.22 -10.98
CA TYR A 63 -5.60 -6.73 -10.28
C TYR A 63 -5.72 -6.58 -8.77
N ILE A 64 -6.70 -7.28 -8.19
CA ILE A 64 -6.89 -7.37 -6.74
C ILE A 64 -7.17 -8.83 -6.34
N LYS A 65 -6.74 -9.23 -5.14
CA LYS A 65 -7.01 -10.57 -4.62
C LYS A 65 -8.53 -10.76 -4.45
N SER A 66 -9.07 -11.76 -5.13
CA SER A 66 -10.47 -12.19 -5.06
C SER A 66 -10.50 -13.68 -4.73
N LEU A 67 -11.40 -14.09 -3.85
CA LEU A 67 -11.50 -15.48 -3.39
C LEU A 67 -12.68 -16.18 -4.05
N ALA A 68 -12.54 -17.50 -4.27
CA ALA A 68 -13.60 -18.38 -4.71
C ALA A 68 -13.55 -19.71 -3.92
N PHE A 69 -14.70 -20.32 -3.74
CA PHE A 69 -14.74 -21.71 -3.34
C PHE A 69 -14.38 -22.58 -4.56
N GLY A 70 -13.42 -23.46 -4.38
CA GLY A 70 -13.05 -24.47 -5.37
C GLY A 70 -14.12 -25.55 -5.51
N GLU A 71 -13.96 -26.41 -6.50
CA GLU A 71 -14.80 -27.58 -6.66
C GLU A 71 -14.68 -28.53 -5.44
N LYS A 72 -15.75 -29.27 -5.19
CA LYS A 72 -15.78 -30.26 -4.12
C LYS A 72 -14.77 -31.38 -4.40
N GLY A 73 -13.79 -31.54 -3.53
CA GLY A 73 -12.82 -32.63 -3.60
C GLY A 73 -13.45 -34.01 -3.52
N LYS A 74 -12.72 -35.05 -3.90
CA LYS A 74 -13.20 -36.48 -3.84
C LYS A 74 -13.54 -36.93 -2.41
N ASP A 75 -12.91 -36.31 -1.41
CA ASP A 75 -13.14 -36.48 0.01
C ASP A 75 -14.30 -35.63 0.58
N GLY A 76 -14.95 -34.86 -0.27
CA GLY A 76 -16.03 -33.96 0.11
C GLY A 76 -15.57 -32.60 0.61
N SER A 77 -14.27 -32.33 0.70
CA SER A 77 -13.74 -31.03 1.11
C SER A 77 -13.98 -29.94 0.06
N ILE A 78 -14.14 -28.72 0.52
CA ILE A 78 -14.22 -27.52 -0.33
C ILE A 78 -13.06 -26.60 0.08
N SER A 79 -12.21 -26.26 -0.89
CA SER A 79 -11.10 -25.32 -0.68
C SER A 79 -11.55 -23.88 -0.92
N LEU A 80 -10.92 -22.93 -0.22
CA LEU A 80 -11.04 -21.50 -0.50
C LEU A 80 -9.73 -21.03 -1.14
N THR A 81 -9.79 -20.62 -2.40
CA THR A 81 -8.60 -20.27 -3.19
C THR A 81 -8.71 -18.87 -3.79
N PRO A 82 -7.59 -18.18 -4.03
CA PRO A 82 -7.60 -16.99 -4.87
C PRO A 82 -8.02 -17.35 -6.30
N ARG A 83 -8.84 -16.50 -6.91
CA ARG A 83 -9.15 -16.61 -8.34
C ARG A 83 -7.89 -16.41 -9.18
N THR A 84 -7.83 -17.09 -10.31
CA THR A 84 -6.89 -16.80 -11.39
C THR A 84 -7.23 -15.46 -12.05
N LEU A 85 -6.32 -14.91 -12.86
CA LEU A 85 -6.57 -13.67 -13.59
C LEU A 85 -7.74 -13.82 -14.56
N LYS A 86 -7.84 -14.96 -15.25
CA LYS A 86 -8.96 -15.29 -16.13
C LYS A 86 -10.30 -15.30 -15.38
N GLU A 87 -10.39 -16.03 -14.27
CA GLU A 87 -11.61 -16.08 -13.45
C GLU A 87 -11.99 -14.70 -12.88
N ARG A 88 -11.02 -13.85 -12.57
CA ARG A 88 -11.29 -12.46 -12.14
C ARG A 88 -11.81 -11.61 -13.31
N TYR A 89 -11.23 -11.76 -14.49
CA TYR A 89 -11.73 -11.10 -15.71
C TYR A 89 -13.17 -11.52 -16.01
N GLU A 90 -13.46 -12.83 -16.04
CA GLU A 90 -14.80 -13.37 -16.29
C GLU A 90 -15.82 -12.91 -15.24
N LEU A 91 -15.40 -12.77 -13.98
CA LEU A 91 -16.26 -12.23 -12.93
C LEU A 91 -16.68 -10.77 -13.19
N LEU A 92 -15.79 -9.95 -13.76
CA LEU A 92 -16.03 -8.53 -14.00
C LEU A 92 -16.77 -8.26 -15.31
N PHE A 93 -16.44 -9.01 -16.36
CA PHE A 93 -16.84 -8.70 -17.73
C PHE A 93 -17.68 -9.80 -18.40
N GLY A 94 -17.86 -10.93 -17.71
CA GLY A 94 -18.53 -12.11 -18.27
C GLY A 94 -17.58 -13.04 -19.04
N GLU A 95 -18.13 -14.16 -19.50
CA GLU A 95 -17.40 -15.13 -20.31
C GLU A 95 -17.27 -14.60 -21.74
N ASP A 96 -16.11 -14.09 -22.09
CA ASP A 96 -15.78 -13.60 -23.42
C ASP A 96 -14.83 -14.55 -24.17
N ASP A 97 -14.89 -14.52 -25.51
CA ASP A 97 -13.83 -15.11 -26.31
C ASP A 97 -12.56 -14.25 -26.17
N LEU A 98 -11.60 -14.73 -25.41
CA LEU A 98 -10.31 -14.05 -25.20
C LEU A 98 -9.49 -13.89 -26.49
N LYS A 99 -9.91 -14.51 -27.60
CA LYS A 99 -9.31 -14.29 -28.92
C LYS A 99 -9.76 -12.98 -29.55
N ASP A 100 -10.91 -12.42 -29.15
CA ASP A 100 -11.31 -11.06 -29.55
C ASP A 100 -10.52 -10.02 -28.73
N VAL A 101 -9.29 -9.80 -29.16
CA VAL A 101 -8.34 -8.88 -28.49
C VAL A 101 -8.90 -7.47 -28.38
N LYS A 102 -9.68 -6.99 -29.36
CA LYS A 102 -10.28 -5.65 -29.30
C LYS A 102 -11.29 -5.56 -28.16
N LYS A 103 -12.16 -6.56 -28.02
CA LYS A 103 -13.15 -6.60 -26.92
C LYS A 103 -12.47 -6.71 -25.57
N VAL A 104 -11.49 -7.61 -25.45
CA VAL A 104 -10.71 -7.75 -24.20
C VAL A 104 -10.04 -6.43 -23.82
N LEU A 105 -9.37 -5.77 -24.76
CA LEU A 105 -8.70 -4.51 -24.52
C LEU A 105 -9.69 -3.40 -24.13
N THR A 106 -10.86 -3.34 -24.77
CA THR A 106 -11.92 -2.40 -24.41
C THR A 106 -12.40 -2.64 -22.98
N ASN A 107 -12.66 -3.89 -22.59
CA ASN A 107 -13.04 -4.25 -21.21
C ASN A 107 -11.95 -3.87 -20.21
N LEU A 108 -10.68 -4.19 -20.51
CA LEU A 108 -9.54 -3.82 -19.66
C LEU A 108 -9.48 -2.30 -19.41
N MET A 109 -9.77 -1.49 -20.42
CA MET A 109 -9.77 -0.02 -20.29
C MET A 109 -10.95 0.53 -19.49
N THR A 110 -11.96 -0.28 -19.15
CA THR A 110 -13.02 0.10 -18.19
C THR A 110 -12.68 -0.23 -16.75
N ALA A 111 -11.62 -1.03 -16.50
CA ALA A 111 -11.15 -1.31 -15.15
C ALA A 111 -10.34 -0.12 -14.63
N VAL A 112 -10.77 0.44 -13.49
CA VAL A 112 -10.18 1.66 -12.91
C VAL A 112 -8.69 1.51 -12.60
N ASP A 113 -8.28 0.34 -12.11
CA ASP A 113 -6.88 0.08 -11.79
C ASP A 113 -6.01 -0.12 -13.05
N VAL A 114 -6.55 -0.71 -14.11
CA VAL A 114 -5.89 -0.81 -15.41
C VAL A 114 -5.75 0.56 -16.06
N LYS A 115 -6.82 1.35 -16.06
CA LYS A 115 -6.82 2.71 -16.62
C LYS A 115 -5.87 3.66 -15.89
N ASN A 116 -5.66 3.46 -14.59
CA ASN A 116 -4.68 4.23 -13.83
C ASN A 116 -3.26 3.66 -13.97
N PHE A 117 -3.06 2.38 -13.65
CA PHE A 117 -1.73 1.82 -13.41
C PHE A 117 -1.19 0.92 -14.53
N GLY A 118 -2.03 0.62 -15.51
CA GLY A 118 -1.70 -0.31 -16.59
C GLY A 118 -1.90 -1.77 -16.23
N ALA A 119 -1.59 -2.63 -17.16
CA ALA A 119 -1.79 -4.07 -17.05
C ALA A 119 -0.80 -4.88 -17.90
N THR A 120 -0.50 -6.07 -17.42
CA THR A 120 0.00 -7.17 -18.27
C THR A 120 -1.02 -8.28 -18.20
N PHE A 121 -1.77 -8.48 -19.27
CA PHE A 121 -2.80 -9.49 -19.39
C PHE A 121 -2.37 -10.56 -20.38
N ALA A 122 -1.99 -11.75 -19.86
CA ALA A 122 -1.47 -12.86 -20.64
C ALA A 122 -2.30 -14.12 -20.34
N GLU A 123 -3.44 -14.27 -21.02
CA GLU A 123 -4.39 -15.35 -20.79
C GLU A 123 -4.91 -15.92 -22.12
N ALA A 124 -4.97 -17.25 -22.21
CA ALA A 124 -5.62 -18.00 -23.29
C ALA A 124 -5.26 -17.55 -24.72
N GLY A 125 -4.00 -17.09 -24.94
CA GLY A 125 -3.51 -16.61 -26.23
C GLY A 125 -3.72 -15.12 -26.47
N CYS A 126 -4.33 -14.40 -25.53
CA CYS A 126 -4.38 -12.95 -25.49
C CYS A 126 -3.19 -12.42 -24.69
N ASN A 127 -2.30 -11.65 -25.32
CA ASN A 127 -1.13 -11.06 -24.65
C ASN A 127 -1.15 -9.54 -24.87
N ILE A 128 -1.57 -8.81 -23.81
CA ILE A 128 -1.74 -7.36 -23.84
C ILE A 128 -0.87 -6.76 -22.74
N ALA A 129 -0.07 -5.76 -23.10
CA ALA A 129 0.67 -4.92 -22.15
C ALA A 129 0.21 -3.47 -22.30
N ILE A 130 -0.25 -2.86 -21.20
CA ILE A 130 -0.74 -1.49 -21.15
C ILE A 130 0.11 -0.72 -20.15
N THR A 131 0.74 0.36 -20.58
CA THR A 131 1.36 1.32 -19.67
C THR A 131 0.29 2.28 -19.18
N GLY A 132 0.05 2.29 -17.86
CA GLY A 132 -0.96 3.14 -17.24
C GLY A 132 -0.65 4.64 -17.34
N ALA A 133 -1.68 5.46 -17.31
CA ALA A 133 -1.54 6.93 -17.32
C ALA A 133 -0.84 7.43 -16.05
N VAL A 134 -1.06 6.78 -14.91
CA VAL A 134 -0.47 7.13 -13.62
C VAL A 134 0.73 6.23 -13.32
N GLN A 135 1.89 6.82 -13.19
CA GLN A 135 3.11 6.13 -12.76
C GLN A 135 3.53 6.65 -11.39
N ILE A 136 3.67 5.73 -10.44
CA ILE A 136 4.08 6.02 -9.05
C ILE A 136 5.45 5.41 -8.84
N GLY A 137 6.40 6.19 -8.34
CA GLY A 137 7.73 5.71 -7.96
C GLY A 137 7.75 4.99 -6.62
N GLN A 138 8.95 4.67 -6.13
CA GLN A 138 9.13 4.16 -4.78
C GLN A 138 9.04 5.32 -3.78
N GLY A 139 8.35 5.10 -2.66
CA GLY A 139 8.28 6.07 -1.57
C GLY A 139 9.43 5.87 -0.61
N PHE A 140 10.49 6.65 -0.74
CA PHE A 140 11.59 6.60 0.22
C PHE A 140 11.17 7.24 1.55
N ASN A 141 11.60 6.59 2.63
CA ASN A 141 11.42 7.13 3.96
C ASN A 141 12.32 8.37 4.14
N LYS A 142 11.75 9.44 4.68
CA LYS A 142 12.45 10.71 4.94
C LYS A 142 12.84 10.90 6.41
N TYR A 143 12.36 10.03 7.32
CA TYR A 143 12.70 10.08 8.73
C TYR A 143 13.91 9.20 9.03
N ILE A 144 14.98 9.82 9.54
CA ILE A 144 16.27 9.17 9.71
C ILE A 144 16.30 8.15 10.87
N ASP A 145 15.50 8.36 11.91
CA ASP A 145 15.51 7.53 13.13
C ASP A 145 14.48 6.38 13.07
N THR A 146 14.13 5.95 11.88
CA THR A 146 13.25 4.79 11.68
C THR A 146 13.94 3.51 12.11
N ASN A 147 13.29 2.78 13.04
CA ASN A 147 13.73 1.48 13.52
C ASN A 147 12.59 0.46 13.44
N ALA A 148 12.95 -0.81 13.30
CA ALA A 148 12.00 -1.90 13.41
C ALA A 148 11.79 -2.29 14.86
N GLU A 149 10.52 -2.46 15.27
CA GLU A 149 10.10 -2.92 16.59
C GLU A 149 9.50 -4.32 16.47
N GLU A 150 10.02 -5.27 17.26
CA GLU A 150 9.59 -6.66 17.25
C GLU A 150 8.77 -6.99 18.50
N GLN A 151 7.66 -7.66 18.32
CA GLN A 151 6.77 -8.11 19.39
C GLN A 151 6.36 -9.57 19.16
N ASP A 152 6.64 -10.43 20.13
CA ASP A 152 6.17 -11.80 20.10
C ASP A 152 4.65 -11.88 20.33
N ILE A 153 3.96 -12.63 19.47
CA ILE A 153 2.53 -12.90 19.60
C ILE A 153 2.37 -14.26 20.27
N LEU A 154 1.85 -14.26 21.49
CA LEU A 154 1.58 -15.48 22.24
C LEU A 154 0.17 -16.00 21.90
N SER A 155 0.07 -17.31 21.66
CA SER A 155 -1.22 -17.98 21.56
C SER A 155 -1.90 -18.07 22.93
N PRO A 156 -3.22 -17.83 23.04
CA PRO A 156 -3.96 -18.19 24.26
C PRO A 156 -4.12 -19.70 24.42
N PHE A 157 -3.78 -20.49 23.40
CA PHE A 157 -3.90 -21.94 23.43
C PHE A 157 -2.57 -22.61 23.77
N LYS A 158 -2.61 -23.69 24.52
CA LYS A 158 -1.45 -24.54 24.78
C LYS A 158 -1.04 -25.26 23.48
N ASP A 159 0.28 -25.42 23.29
CA ASP A 159 0.80 -26.18 22.16
C ASP A 159 0.49 -27.67 22.35
N ALA A 160 -0.45 -28.20 21.55
CA ALA A 160 -0.86 -29.60 21.60
C ALA A 160 0.30 -30.57 21.34
N LYS A 161 1.21 -30.23 20.40
CA LYS A 161 2.40 -31.04 20.10
C LYS A 161 3.43 -31.03 21.22
N ALA A 162 3.62 -29.88 21.88
CA ALA A 162 4.50 -29.78 23.03
C ALA A 162 3.93 -30.56 24.23
N LYS A 163 2.61 -30.53 24.45
CA LYS A 163 1.93 -31.33 25.47
C LYS A 163 2.15 -32.82 25.24
N GLU A 164 1.86 -33.32 24.05
CA GLU A 164 2.07 -34.73 23.69
C GLU A 164 3.54 -35.17 23.86
N LYS A 165 4.49 -34.30 23.45
CA LYS A 165 5.92 -34.55 23.60
C LYS A 165 6.36 -34.60 25.07
N ASN A 166 5.77 -33.73 25.92
CA ASN A 166 6.03 -33.72 27.36
C ASN A 166 5.44 -34.95 28.04
N GLU A 167 4.25 -35.42 27.68
CA GLU A 167 3.63 -36.65 28.15
C GLU A 167 4.48 -37.87 27.79
N VAL A 168 4.96 -37.98 26.54
CA VAL A 168 5.82 -39.07 26.10
C VAL A 168 7.14 -39.08 26.86
N LYS A 169 7.76 -37.88 27.08
CA LYS A 169 8.99 -37.78 27.87
C LYS A 169 8.78 -38.13 29.33
N ALA A 170 7.67 -37.72 29.94
CA ALA A 170 7.34 -38.01 31.33
C ALA A 170 7.12 -39.55 31.54
N LYS A 171 6.36 -40.17 30.64
CA LYS A 171 6.15 -41.64 30.62
C LYS A 171 7.47 -42.41 30.43
N ALA A 172 8.35 -41.97 29.54
CA ALA A 172 9.66 -42.58 29.34
C ALA A 172 10.56 -42.49 30.58
N LYS A 173 10.56 -41.31 31.27
CA LYS A 173 11.27 -41.10 32.54
C LYS A 173 10.70 -41.92 33.68
N ALA A 174 9.39 -42.04 33.82
CA ALA A 174 8.74 -42.86 34.82
C ALA A 174 9.08 -44.35 34.65
N LYS A 175 9.08 -44.88 33.43
CA LYS A 175 9.53 -46.24 33.12
C LYS A 175 10.99 -46.46 33.46
N ALA A 176 11.89 -45.52 33.21
CA ALA A 176 13.31 -45.63 33.53
C ALA A 176 13.58 -45.61 35.05
N ASN A 177 12.71 -45.00 35.84
CA ASN A 177 12.84 -44.85 37.29
C ASN A 177 11.93 -45.79 38.10
N ASN A 178 11.24 -46.76 37.46
CA ASN A 178 10.28 -47.69 38.10
C ASN A 178 9.20 -46.99 38.94
N LEU A 179 8.73 -45.83 38.52
CA LEU A 179 7.66 -45.08 39.19
C LEU A 179 6.28 -45.59 38.74
N SER A 180 5.29 -45.51 39.62
CA SER A 180 3.89 -45.85 39.29
C SER A 180 3.29 -44.82 38.32
N GLU A 181 2.24 -45.20 37.57
CA GLU A 181 1.56 -44.27 36.65
C GLU A 181 0.95 -43.06 37.35
N ASP A 182 0.60 -43.18 38.63
CA ASP A 182 0.01 -42.11 39.47
C ASP A 182 1.04 -41.03 39.90
N ASP A 183 2.34 -41.34 39.80
CA ASP A 183 3.43 -40.44 40.21
C ASP A 183 4.04 -39.67 39.02
N ILE A 184 3.41 -39.70 37.84
CA ILE A 184 3.93 -39.05 36.65
C ILE A 184 3.55 -37.56 36.64
N GLU A 185 4.46 -36.69 37.06
CA GLU A 185 4.34 -35.27 36.85
C GLU A 185 4.63 -34.90 35.38
N VAL A 186 3.60 -34.50 34.65
CA VAL A 186 3.73 -33.95 33.29
C VAL A 186 3.86 -32.44 33.40
N LYS A 187 5.01 -31.87 33.02
CA LYS A 187 5.16 -30.44 32.94
C LYS A 187 4.14 -29.84 31.94
N ASP A 188 3.38 -28.86 32.41
CA ASP A 188 2.44 -28.14 31.55
C ASP A 188 3.12 -27.63 30.28
N ALA A 189 2.46 -27.74 29.15
CA ALA A 189 2.93 -27.16 27.90
C ALA A 189 2.82 -25.63 27.99
N GLN A 190 3.88 -24.95 27.64
CA GLN A 190 3.84 -23.49 27.50
C GLN A 190 2.92 -23.08 26.36
N ASN A 191 2.40 -21.86 26.38
CA ASN A 191 1.64 -21.31 25.27
C ASN A 191 2.53 -21.30 24.02
N SER A 192 1.95 -21.65 22.87
CA SER A 192 2.68 -21.61 21.60
C SER A 192 2.85 -20.14 21.15
N THR A 193 4.00 -19.81 20.58
CA THR A 193 4.18 -18.54 19.89
C THR A 193 3.49 -18.63 18.54
N LEU A 194 2.57 -17.70 18.22
CA LEU A 194 1.89 -17.63 16.92
C LEU A 194 2.80 -17.02 15.84
N GLY A 195 3.74 -16.19 16.25
CA GLY A 195 4.66 -15.48 15.39
C GLY A 195 5.18 -14.19 16.01
N THR A 196 5.90 -13.43 15.23
CA THR A 196 6.42 -12.11 15.62
C THR A 196 5.71 -11.04 14.81
N LYS A 197 5.20 -9.98 15.48
CA LYS A 197 4.72 -8.77 14.83
C LYS A 197 5.88 -7.80 14.73
N ILE A 198 6.17 -7.34 13.51
CA ILE A 198 7.24 -6.36 13.26
C ILE A 198 6.59 -5.09 12.73
N THR A 199 6.91 -3.95 13.35
CA THR A 199 6.41 -2.62 12.97
C THR A 199 7.58 -1.64 12.85
N SER A 200 7.38 -0.52 12.17
CA SER A 200 8.27 0.64 12.30
C SER A 200 7.86 1.44 13.54
N ASN A 201 8.81 1.91 14.34
CA ASN A 201 8.53 2.91 15.37
C ASN A 201 7.84 4.11 14.72
N GLU A 202 8.48 4.68 13.70
CA GLU A 202 7.97 5.79 12.90
C GLU A 202 8.67 5.80 11.53
N ALA A 203 7.93 6.11 10.46
CA ALA A 203 8.47 6.29 9.12
C ALA A 203 7.55 7.21 8.29
N HIS A 204 8.13 7.98 7.37
CA HIS A 204 7.44 8.93 6.50
C HIS A 204 7.86 8.71 5.06
N TYR A 205 7.00 8.04 4.29
CA TYR A 205 7.27 7.60 2.91
C TYR A 205 6.74 8.60 1.90
N PHE A 206 7.60 9.22 1.10
CA PHE A 206 7.21 10.19 0.09
C PHE A 206 7.34 9.59 -1.31
N TYR A 207 6.19 9.33 -1.94
CA TYR A 207 6.04 8.72 -3.25
C TYR A 207 5.94 9.77 -4.34
N PRO A 208 6.89 9.88 -5.27
CA PRO A 208 6.70 10.70 -6.46
C PRO A 208 5.72 10.02 -7.40
N PHE A 209 4.92 10.81 -8.10
CA PHE A 209 4.07 10.29 -9.18
C PHE A 209 3.99 11.26 -10.36
N VAL A 210 3.63 10.70 -11.51
CA VAL A 210 3.33 11.46 -12.72
C VAL A 210 2.09 10.90 -13.40
N ILE A 211 1.23 11.79 -13.92
CA ILE A 211 0.11 11.44 -14.78
C ILE A 211 0.40 11.97 -16.19
N ASN A 212 0.47 11.02 -17.15
CA ASN A 212 0.66 11.33 -18.55
C ASN A 212 -0.66 11.18 -19.30
N PRO A 213 -1.33 12.28 -19.71
CA PRO A 213 -2.60 12.21 -20.41
C PRO A 213 -2.50 11.58 -21.80
N LEU A 214 -1.29 11.55 -22.38
CA LEU A 214 -1.04 11.00 -23.72
C LEU A 214 -0.73 9.48 -23.71
N ALA A 215 -0.78 8.82 -22.55
CA ALA A 215 -0.47 7.40 -22.42
C ALA A 215 -1.34 6.51 -23.33
N TYR A 216 -2.57 6.95 -23.62
CA TYR A 216 -3.56 6.18 -24.39
C TYR A 216 -3.85 6.71 -25.79
N LYS A 217 -3.01 7.61 -26.32
CA LYS A 217 -3.23 8.20 -27.65
C LYS A 217 -3.45 7.15 -28.73
N GLU A 218 -2.59 6.12 -28.79
CA GLU A 218 -2.71 5.02 -29.76
C GLU A 218 -4.02 4.22 -29.57
N LEU A 219 -4.41 3.96 -28.32
CA LEU A 219 -5.64 3.22 -28.01
C LEU A 219 -6.90 4.03 -28.34
N VAL A 220 -6.82 5.36 -28.24
CA VAL A 220 -7.89 6.26 -28.72
C VAL A 220 -8.00 6.20 -30.24
N ASP A 221 -6.89 6.28 -30.95
CA ASP A 221 -6.85 6.19 -32.41
C ASP A 221 -7.39 4.83 -32.92
N LEU A 222 -7.21 3.75 -32.14
CA LEU A 222 -7.77 2.42 -32.42
C LEU A 222 -9.26 2.27 -32.03
N GLY A 223 -9.85 3.30 -31.41
CA GLY A 223 -11.26 3.29 -30.97
C GLY A 223 -11.55 2.30 -29.85
N VAL A 224 -10.60 2.11 -28.94
CA VAL A 224 -10.70 1.20 -27.80
C VAL A 224 -11.10 1.94 -26.51
N THR A 225 -10.67 3.18 -26.38
CA THR A 225 -10.92 4.03 -25.20
C THR A 225 -11.04 5.49 -25.60
N GLU A 226 -11.67 6.31 -24.78
CA GLU A 226 -11.70 7.77 -24.89
C GLU A 226 -10.42 8.44 -24.36
N GLY A 227 -9.47 7.65 -23.81
CA GLY A 227 -8.27 8.15 -23.17
C GLY A 227 -8.42 8.28 -21.66
N TYR A 228 -7.49 8.98 -21.03
CA TYR A 228 -7.55 9.31 -19.61
C TYR A 228 -8.30 10.63 -19.42
N THR A 229 -9.37 10.60 -18.64
CA THR A 229 -10.32 11.71 -18.53
C THR A 229 -10.11 12.54 -17.26
N GLU A 230 -10.75 13.70 -17.19
CA GLU A 230 -10.78 14.53 -15.97
C GLU A 230 -11.47 13.77 -14.81
N GLU A 231 -12.47 12.93 -15.10
CA GLU A 231 -13.15 12.11 -14.12
C GLU A 231 -12.22 11.04 -13.56
N ASP A 232 -11.45 10.36 -14.41
CA ASP A 232 -10.42 9.39 -13.98
C ASP A 232 -9.39 10.06 -13.05
N TYR A 233 -8.95 11.26 -13.41
CA TYR A 233 -8.02 12.04 -12.59
C TYR A 233 -8.62 12.41 -11.22
N GLN A 234 -9.86 12.91 -11.19
CA GLN A 234 -10.51 13.27 -9.93
C GLN A 234 -10.74 12.04 -9.05
N ASN A 235 -11.12 10.90 -9.62
CA ASN A 235 -11.25 9.64 -8.91
C ASN A 235 -9.90 9.15 -8.34
N PHE A 236 -8.82 9.22 -9.14
CA PHE A 236 -7.47 8.93 -8.67
C PHE A 236 -7.08 9.85 -7.51
N LYS A 237 -7.23 11.17 -7.68
CA LYS A 237 -6.85 12.18 -6.70
C LYS A 237 -7.57 11.98 -5.37
N ARG A 238 -8.92 11.85 -5.40
CA ARG A 238 -9.73 11.57 -4.20
C ARG A 238 -9.23 10.33 -3.46
N THR A 239 -8.99 9.26 -4.20
CA THR A 239 -8.55 7.98 -3.61
C THR A 239 -7.12 8.07 -3.08
N ALA A 240 -6.23 8.74 -3.80
CA ALA A 240 -4.84 8.92 -3.38
C ALA A 240 -4.71 9.69 -2.05
N LEU A 241 -5.64 10.61 -1.77
CA LEU A 241 -5.66 11.43 -0.56
C LEU A 241 -6.07 10.68 0.72
N VAL A 242 -6.81 9.56 0.61
CA VAL A 242 -7.43 8.95 1.80
C VAL A 242 -7.25 7.43 1.90
N SER A 243 -6.81 6.76 0.84
CA SER A 243 -6.86 5.29 0.76
C SER A 243 -5.95 4.58 1.77
N ALA A 244 -4.81 5.14 2.12
CA ALA A 244 -3.92 4.55 3.12
C ALA A 244 -4.54 4.60 4.52
N THR A 245 -5.11 5.74 4.90
CA THR A 245 -5.85 5.94 6.17
C THR A 245 -7.08 5.05 6.24
N ALA A 246 -7.81 4.89 5.13
CA ALA A 246 -9.00 4.04 5.07
C ALA A 246 -8.68 2.52 5.11
N PHE A 247 -7.44 2.14 4.86
CA PHE A 247 -7.04 0.73 4.76
C PHE A 247 -6.62 0.16 6.12
N ALA A 248 -7.59 -0.22 6.94
CA ALA A 248 -7.37 -0.78 8.27
C ALA A 248 -7.11 -2.29 8.23
N THR A 249 -5.88 -2.69 8.54
CA THR A 249 -5.50 -4.08 8.84
C THR A 249 -4.58 -4.11 10.06
N ASN A 250 -4.33 -5.29 10.65
CA ASN A 250 -3.48 -5.41 11.83
C ASN A 250 -2.08 -4.77 11.67
N SER A 251 -1.52 -4.79 10.47
CA SER A 251 -0.21 -4.19 10.17
C SER A 251 -0.29 -2.75 9.66
N LYS A 252 -1.47 -2.27 9.26
CA LYS A 252 -1.66 -0.94 8.64
C LYS A 252 -2.32 0.07 9.56
N VAL A 253 -2.88 -0.34 10.70
CA VAL A 253 -3.30 0.60 11.75
C VAL A 253 -2.08 1.39 12.18
N GLY A 254 -2.16 2.73 12.15
CA GLY A 254 -1.03 3.63 12.32
C GLY A 254 -0.33 4.05 11.02
N CYS A 255 -0.82 3.59 9.85
CA CYS A 255 -0.39 4.10 8.55
C CYS A 255 -1.46 5.04 7.97
N GLU A 256 -1.09 6.29 7.66
CA GLU A 256 -2.03 7.33 7.28
C GLU A 256 -1.51 8.17 6.11
N ASN A 257 -2.45 8.73 5.34
CA ASN A 257 -2.12 9.78 4.38
C ASN A 257 -1.78 11.07 5.16
N GLU A 258 -0.57 11.56 5.09
CA GLU A 258 -0.15 12.76 5.84
C GLU A 258 0.04 14.00 4.97
N PHE A 259 0.41 13.80 3.70
CA PHE A 259 0.81 14.90 2.83
C PHE A 259 0.55 14.57 1.38
N ALA A 260 0.17 15.56 0.58
CA ALA A 260 0.13 15.40 -0.86
C ALA A 260 0.39 16.73 -1.59
N VAL A 261 1.07 16.65 -2.71
CA VAL A 261 1.23 17.76 -3.67
C VAL A 261 0.75 17.30 -5.03
N PHE A 262 -0.04 18.14 -5.68
CA PHE A 262 -0.47 17.98 -7.08
C PHE A 262 -0.08 19.23 -7.85
N VAL A 263 0.75 19.09 -8.87
CA VAL A 263 1.20 20.16 -9.75
C VAL A 263 0.68 19.90 -11.15
N GLU A 264 -0.31 20.64 -11.58
CA GLU A 264 -0.86 20.55 -12.93
C GLU A 264 -0.06 21.44 -13.88
N THR A 265 0.35 20.88 -15.01
CA THR A 265 1.16 21.56 -16.02
C THR A 265 0.53 21.45 -17.39
N GLN A 266 1.12 22.08 -18.39
CA GLN A 266 0.81 21.81 -19.79
C GLN A 266 1.27 20.38 -20.14
N SER A 267 0.69 19.78 -21.18
CA SER A 267 0.95 18.39 -21.55
C SER A 267 2.40 18.10 -21.99
N ASP A 268 3.10 19.13 -22.45
CA ASP A 268 4.48 19.11 -22.94
C ASP A 268 5.51 19.62 -21.91
N THR A 269 5.08 19.88 -20.67
CA THR A 269 5.97 20.31 -19.58
C THR A 269 6.49 19.10 -18.80
N TYR A 270 7.78 19.09 -18.52
CA TYR A 270 8.47 18.02 -17.80
C TYR A 270 9.09 18.57 -16.52
N LEU A 271 8.64 18.06 -15.37
CA LEU A 271 9.21 18.37 -14.06
C LEU A 271 10.12 17.25 -13.57
N PRO A 272 11.12 17.57 -12.75
CA PRO A 272 11.96 16.55 -12.08
C PRO A 272 11.14 15.74 -11.06
N ASN A 273 11.78 14.77 -10.39
CA ASN A 273 11.22 14.07 -9.25
C ASN A 273 11.01 15.04 -8.08
N LEU A 274 9.78 15.44 -7.85
CA LEU A 274 9.45 16.47 -6.84
C LEU A 274 9.76 16.01 -5.41
N SER A 275 9.76 14.70 -5.12
CA SER A 275 10.06 14.20 -3.79
C SER A 275 11.50 14.45 -3.32
N GLU A 276 12.42 14.72 -4.26
CA GLU A 276 13.81 15.07 -3.94
C GLU A 276 13.95 16.50 -3.37
N TYR A 277 12.95 17.35 -3.57
CA TYR A 277 12.94 18.74 -3.14
C TYR A 277 12.12 18.97 -1.87
N VAL A 278 11.71 17.90 -1.22
CA VAL A 278 10.96 17.93 0.05
C VAL A 278 11.77 17.21 1.11
N THR A 279 11.95 17.84 2.26
CA THR A 279 12.60 17.24 3.43
C THR A 279 11.62 17.09 4.58
N PHE A 280 11.92 16.15 5.47
CA PHE A 280 11.19 15.90 6.69
C PHE A 280 12.12 16.04 7.88
N SER A 281 11.67 16.74 8.93
CA SER A 281 12.37 16.82 10.21
C SER A 281 11.38 16.84 11.35
N LYS A 282 11.88 16.59 12.56
CA LYS A 282 11.15 16.89 13.80
C LYS A 282 11.73 18.17 14.38
N ASP A 283 10.87 19.14 14.64
CA ASP A 283 11.27 20.36 15.30
C ASP A 283 11.25 20.12 16.81
N GLU A 284 12.42 20.13 17.42
CA GLU A 284 12.57 20.25 18.86
C GLU A 284 12.49 21.75 19.19
N ASP A 285 11.33 22.20 19.64
CA ASP A 285 11.07 23.61 20.00
C ASP A 285 12.13 24.14 20.99
N GLU A 286 13.23 24.68 20.47
CA GLU A 286 14.23 25.37 21.31
C GLU A 286 13.69 26.67 21.92
N GLU A 287 12.71 27.31 21.27
CA GLU A 287 12.13 28.58 21.75
C GLU A 287 11.26 28.43 23.01
N ASN A 288 10.79 27.22 23.32
CA ASN A 288 9.90 26.99 24.44
C ASN A 288 10.58 26.64 25.77
N LYS A 289 11.92 26.63 25.83
CA LYS A 289 12.67 26.36 27.07
C LYS A 289 12.47 27.39 28.18
N ASN A 290 11.86 28.56 27.92
CA ASN A 290 11.72 29.69 28.85
C ASN A 290 10.30 29.90 29.43
N ILE A 291 9.36 28.98 29.24
CA ILE A 291 8.03 29.14 29.83
C ILE A 291 7.92 28.36 31.12
N GLU A 292 7.81 29.10 32.26
CA GLU A 292 7.73 28.56 33.62
C GLU A 292 6.35 27.97 34.00
N ASP A 293 5.38 27.95 33.09
CA ASP A 293 4.02 27.50 33.36
C ASP A 293 3.88 25.99 33.26
N LYS A 294 3.67 25.31 34.40
CA LYS A 294 3.61 23.86 34.53
C LYS A 294 2.49 23.20 33.73
N ASP A 295 1.37 23.90 33.57
CA ASP A 295 0.18 23.36 32.83
C ASP A 295 0.36 23.36 31.33
N LEU A 296 1.34 24.14 30.82
CA LEU A 296 1.70 24.16 29.39
C LEU A 296 2.89 23.24 29.07
N LYS A 297 3.65 22.76 30.08
CA LYS A 297 4.78 21.84 29.88
C LYS A 297 4.34 20.50 29.28
N ASP A 298 3.19 19.98 29.70
CA ASP A 298 2.64 18.69 29.19
C ASP A 298 2.16 18.76 27.73
N ILE A 299 1.99 19.99 27.18
CA ILE A 299 1.62 20.21 25.77
C ILE A 299 2.86 20.45 24.90
N LYS A 300 4.01 20.82 25.51
CA LYS A 300 5.23 21.28 24.83
C LYS A 300 6.20 20.19 24.40
N ASP A 301 6.11 19.00 24.93
CA ASP A 301 6.96 17.86 24.54
C ASP A 301 6.45 17.10 23.28
N LYS A 302 5.60 17.73 22.48
CA LYS A 302 5.22 17.16 21.17
C LYS A 302 6.22 17.60 20.13
N ASN A 303 7.14 16.71 19.76
CA ASN A 303 7.92 16.83 18.52
C ASN A 303 6.97 17.11 17.36
N ILE A 304 7.06 18.30 16.79
CA ILE A 304 6.22 18.69 15.66
C ILE A 304 6.87 18.16 14.38
N ASN A 305 6.12 17.41 13.59
CA ASN A 305 6.57 16.99 12.26
C ASN A 305 6.58 18.20 11.32
N VAL A 306 7.75 18.48 10.74
CA VAL A 306 7.94 19.57 9.78
C VAL A 306 8.25 19.01 8.42
N ILE A 307 7.41 19.32 7.43
CA ILE A 307 7.66 19.05 6.01
C ILE A 307 8.12 20.36 5.37
N ASP A 308 9.39 20.47 5.03
CA ASP A 308 9.95 21.66 4.42
C ASP A 308 9.78 21.60 2.89
N LEU A 309 9.11 22.61 2.35
CA LEU A 309 8.76 22.77 0.93
C LEU A 309 9.54 23.91 0.25
N LYS A 310 10.52 24.50 0.90
CA LYS A 310 11.23 25.67 0.36
C LYS A 310 11.87 25.38 -1.01
N ASN A 311 12.64 24.31 -1.09
CA ASN A 311 13.30 23.93 -2.34
C ASN A 311 12.30 23.53 -3.43
N LEU A 312 11.18 22.93 -3.06
CA LEU A 312 10.09 22.64 -3.98
C LEU A 312 9.45 23.95 -4.50
N ALA A 313 9.18 24.91 -3.63
CA ALA A 313 8.63 26.18 -4.02
C ALA A 313 9.57 26.95 -4.98
N ASP A 314 10.88 26.95 -4.74
CA ASP A 314 11.86 27.58 -5.61
C ASP A 314 11.80 27.02 -7.04
N ILE A 315 11.81 25.69 -7.20
CA ILE A 315 11.70 25.04 -8.52
C ILE A 315 10.36 25.35 -9.20
N LEU A 316 9.26 25.31 -8.47
CA LEU A 316 7.95 25.58 -9.05
C LEU A 316 7.82 27.04 -9.47
N ASN A 317 8.45 27.98 -8.75
CA ASN A 317 8.50 29.40 -9.13
C ASN A 317 9.30 29.61 -10.41
N ASP A 318 10.44 28.95 -10.57
CA ASP A 318 11.26 29.02 -11.79
C ASP A 318 10.50 28.54 -13.03
N MET A 319 9.54 27.63 -12.85
CA MET A 319 8.73 27.05 -13.91
C MET A 319 7.28 27.58 -13.95
N SER A 320 7.01 28.69 -13.29
CA SER A 320 5.65 29.22 -13.07
C SER A 320 4.82 29.43 -14.34
N GLN A 321 5.45 29.75 -15.47
CA GLN A 321 4.75 29.96 -16.75
C GLN A 321 4.15 28.67 -17.34
N GLN A 322 4.70 27.51 -16.98
CA GLN A 322 4.26 26.19 -17.45
C GLN A 322 3.30 25.51 -16.48
N ILE A 323 3.20 26.00 -15.25
CA ILE A 323 2.35 25.47 -14.19
C ILE A 323 0.96 26.09 -14.26
N LYS A 324 -0.07 25.23 -14.27
CA LYS A 324 -1.48 25.66 -14.28
C LYS A 324 -2.03 25.83 -12.86
N SER A 325 -1.69 24.89 -11.98
CA SER A 325 -2.11 24.93 -10.57
C SER A 325 -1.16 24.11 -9.69
N VAL A 326 -1.09 24.50 -8.43
CA VAL A 326 -0.41 23.72 -7.37
C VAL A 326 -1.41 23.56 -6.23
N GLU A 327 -1.60 22.33 -5.80
CA GLU A 327 -2.43 22.01 -4.65
C GLU A 327 -1.60 21.24 -3.63
N ILE A 328 -1.67 21.67 -2.37
CA ILE A 328 -0.95 21.04 -1.26
C ILE A 328 -1.97 20.64 -0.21
N TYR A 329 -1.89 19.40 0.22
CA TYR A 329 -2.76 18.81 1.23
C TYR A 329 -1.91 18.37 2.41
N TYR A 330 -2.36 18.71 3.60
CA TYR A 330 -1.76 18.29 4.86
C TYR A 330 -2.85 17.58 5.66
N ASN A 331 -2.61 16.34 6.09
CA ASN A 331 -3.62 15.50 6.73
C ASN A 331 -4.95 15.52 5.95
N PRO A 332 -4.97 15.07 4.68
CA PRO A 332 -6.09 15.31 3.75
C PRO A 332 -7.41 14.60 4.12
N TYR A 333 -7.40 13.78 5.17
CA TYR A 333 -8.57 13.10 5.72
C TYR A 333 -9.25 13.89 6.86
N THR A 334 -8.71 15.03 7.28
CA THR A 334 -9.32 15.98 8.22
C THR A 334 -9.95 17.15 7.45
#